data_4219129287e52b479a4ad3e829cf8885
#
_entry.id   4219129287e52b479a4ad3e829cf8885
#
_cell.length_a   1.000
_cell.length_b   1.000
_cell.length_c   1.000
_cell.angle_alpha   90.00
_cell.angle_beta   90.00
_cell.angle_gamma   90.00
#
_symmetry.space_group_name_H-M   'P 1'
#
loop_
_entity.id
_entity.type
_entity.pdbx_description
1 polymer ?
#
loop_
_entity_poly.entity_id
_entity_poly.type
_entity_poly.pdbx_seq_one_letter_code
_entity_poly.pdbx_strand_id
1 'polypeptide(L)'
;MNCNKHPKITTKLKCHRCEIPICPKCLVQSDVGFKCINCHKLSMPNINTISYLTQSILITTMCIIGVLSGILIKLIQILLVLPAMIDIFYWVILGYVLSIISGKIVKGKRSARLVWITAIGIGMSYITSQWFLFNQFSAQNSTIEVLAVAGAIYIIYLKLR
;
A
#
# COMPACT_ATOMS: atom_id res chain seq x y z
N MET A 1 32.38 -25.58 -22.87
CA MET A 1 32.14 -25.62 -21.38
C MET A 1 30.82 -26.29 -21.15
N ASN A 2 30.65 -27.06 -20.07
CA ASN A 2 29.40 -27.76 -19.80
C ASN A 2 28.54 -26.94 -18.85
N CYS A 3 27.20 -27.00 -18.98
CA CYS A 3 26.28 -26.32 -18.11
C CYS A 3 26.41 -26.85 -16.66
N ASN A 4 26.51 -25.97 -15.67
CA ASN A 4 26.69 -26.34 -14.26
C ASN A 4 25.56 -27.24 -13.72
N LYS A 5 24.32 -27.06 -14.20
CA LYS A 5 23.16 -27.86 -13.79
C LYS A 5 22.91 -29.08 -14.67
N HIS A 6 23.40 -29.06 -15.91
CA HIS A 6 23.23 -30.13 -16.90
C HIS A 6 24.58 -30.49 -17.54
N PRO A 7 25.41 -31.34 -16.89
CA PRO A 7 26.80 -31.59 -17.34
C PRO A 7 26.90 -32.26 -18.72
N LYS A 8 25.82 -32.86 -19.21
CA LYS A 8 25.76 -33.46 -20.54
C LYS A 8 25.54 -32.45 -21.68
N ILE A 9 25.23 -31.18 -21.37
CA ILE A 9 24.95 -30.16 -22.39
C ILE A 9 26.12 -29.19 -22.45
N THR A 10 26.80 -29.17 -23.60
CA THR A 10 27.84 -28.19 -23.90
C THR A 10 27.21 -26.86 -24.26
N THR A 11 27.69 -25.76 -23.69
CA THR A 11 27.20 -24.41 -23.95
C THR A 11 28.31 -23.38 -24.02
N LYS A 12 28.11 -22.37 -24.85
CA LYS A 12 28.96 -21.17 -24.89
C LYS A 12 28.38 -19.99 -24.13
N LEU A 13 27.12 -20.13 -23.60
CA LEU A 13 26.42 -19.08 -22.88
C LEU A 13 26.88 -19.05 -21.43
N LYS A 14 27.16 -17.85 -20.93
CA LYS A 14 27.54 -17.59 -19.53
C LYS A 14 26.55 -16.66 -18.87
N CYS A 15 26.35 -16.81 -17.56
CA CYS A 15 25.57 -15.88 -16.75
C CYS A 15 26.30 -14.54 -16.64
N HIS A 16 25.62 -13.43 -16.94
CA HIS A 16 26.22 -12.10 -16.87
C HIS A 16 26.67 -11.69 -15.47
N ARG A 17 26.15 -12.31 -14.39
CA ARG A 17 26.48 -11.93 -13.01
C ARG A 17 27.54 -12.82 -12.35
N CYS A 18 27.50 -14.12 -12.57
CA CYS A 18 28.39 -15.10 -11.92
C CYS A 18 29.28 -15.85 -12.91
N GLU A 19 29.20 -15.55 -14.21
CA GLU A 19 29.99 -16.10 -15.32
C GLU A 19 29.95 -17.63 -15.48
N ILE A 20 29.09 -18.32 -14.72
CA ILE A 20 28.90 -19.76 -14.80
C ILE A 20 28.25 -20.12 -16.16
N PRO A 21 28.73 -21.17 -16.83
CA PRO A 21 28.14 -21.64 -18.10
C PRO A 21 26.72 -22.16 -17.87
N ILE A 22 25.77 -21.69 -18.65
CA ILE A 22 24.33 -22.00 -18.59
C ILE A 22 23.81 -22.48 -19.93
N CYS A 23 23.00 -23.54 -19.93
CA CYS A 23 22.33 -24.00 -21.13
C CYS A 23 21.03 -23.23 -21.43
N PRO A 24 20.45 -23.29 -22.64
CA PRO A 24 19.20 -22.61 -22.95
C PRO A 24 18.02 -22.93 -22.02
N LYS A 25 18.00 -24.12 -21.41
CA LYS A 25 16.98 -24.52 -20.44
C LYS A 25 17.14 -23.86 -19.05
N CYS A 26 18.36 -23.43 -18.72
CA CYS A 26 18.68 -22.76 -17.43
C CYS A 26 18.84 -21.25 -17.58
N LEU A 27 18.61 -20.72 -18.76
CA LEU A 27 18.76 -19.32 -19.11
C LEU A 27 17.45 -18.58 -18.79
N VAL A 28 17.57 -17.44 -18.09
CA VAL A 28 16.49 -16.48 -17.90
C VAL A 28 16.92 -15.17 -18.54
N GLN A 29 16.10 -14.67 -19.46
CA GLN A 29 16.34 -13.39 -20.12
C GLN A 29 16.00 -12.25 -19.14
N SER A 30 16.86 -11.27 -19.05
CA SER A 30 16.73 -10.08 -18.22
C SER A 30 17.09 -8.86 -19.09
N ASP A 31 16.60 -7.68 -18.75
CA ASP A 31 16.85 -6.42 -19.46
C ASP A 31 18.35 -6.13 -19.68
N VAL A 32 19.22 -6.72 -18.88
CA VAL A 32 20.69 -6.53 -18.88
C VAL A 32 21.42 -7.79 -19.40
N GLY A 33 20.74 -8.72 -20.09
CA GLY A 33 21.34 -9.93 -20.63
C GLY A 33 20.89 -11.23 -19.97
N PHE A 34 21.66 -12.31 -20.18
CA PHE A 34 21.28 -13.64 -19.71
C PHE A 34 21.76 -13.91 -18.28
N LYS A 35 20.85 -14.37 -17.42
CA LYS A 35 21.14 -14.73 -16.04
C LYS A 35 20.80 -16.20 -15.76
N CYS A 36 21.55 -16.84 -14.86
CA CYS A 36 21.17 -18.15 -14.35
C CYS A 36 19.96 -18.02 -13.39
N ILE A 37 19.21 -19.11 -13.22
CA ILE A 37 18.01 -19.15 -12.35
C ILE A 37 18.31 -18.65 -10.93
N ASN A 38 19.50 -18.98 -10.38
CA ASN A 38 19.87 -18.56 -9.03
C ASN A 38 20.13 -17.05 -8.96
N CYS A 39 20.88 -16.49 -9.91
CA CYS A 39 21.13 -15.05 -9.96
C CYS A 39 19.86 -14.26 -10.30
N HIS A 40 18.93 -14.82 -11.07
CA HIS A 40 17.64 -14.22 -11.36
C HIS A 40 16.79 -14.14 -10.09
N LYS A 41 16.69 -15.22 -9.29
CA LYS A 41 15.99 -15.23 -8.01
C LYS A 41 16.59 -14.22 -7.00
N LEU A 42 17.92 -14.09 -6.97
CA LEU A 42 18.62 -13.13 -6.11
C LEU A 42 18.48 -11.68 -6.59
N SER A 43 18.25 -11.47 -7.89
CA SER A 43 18.05 -10.12 -8.46
C SER A 43 16.60 -9.67 -8.47
N MET A 44 15.65 -10.57 -8.23
CA MET A 44 14.28 -10.17 -7.93
C MET A 44 14.26 -9.59 -6.51
N PRO A 45 14.17 -8.26 -6.33
CA PRO A 45 13.85 -7.76 -5.01
C PRO A 45 12.53 -8.43 -4.63
N ASN A 46 12.44 -8.94 -3.40
CA ASN A 46 11.19 -9.41 -2.82
C ASN A 46 10.27 -8.19 -2.62
N ILE A 47 9.76 -7.65 -3.75
CA ILE A 47 8.93 -6.46 -3.81
C ILE A 47 7.63 -6.70 -3.03
N ASN A 48 7.24 -7.97 -2.88
CA ASN A 48 5.95 -8.35 -2.30
C ASN A 48 6.02 -8.77 -0.82
N THR A 49 7.20 -8.91 -0.21
CA THR A 49 7.29 -9.31 1.20
C THR A 49 7.59 -8.10 2.08
N ILE A 50 6.52 -7.50 2.59
CA ILE A 50 6.62 -6.57 3.70
C ILE A 50 6.76 -7.42 4.97
N SER A 51 7.80 -7.16 5.78
CA SER A 51 7.99 -7.85 7.06
C SER A 51 6.74 -7.75 7.94
N TYR A 52 6.40 -8.81 8.65
CA TYR A 52 5.25 -8.82 9.56
C TYR A 52 5.31 -7.69 10.60
N LEU A 53 6.52 -7.37 11.10
CA LEU A 53 6.74 -6.25 12.01
C LEU A 53 6.38 -4.90 11.36
N THR A 54 6.74 -4.69 10.10
CA THR A 54 6.38 -3.46 9.38
C THR A 54 4.88 -3.38 9.13
N GLN A 55 4.22 -4.52 8.89
CA GLN A 55 2.77 -4.57 8.72
C GLN A 55 2.03 -4.24 10.02
N SER A 56 2.46 -4.80 11.15
CA SER A 56 1.83 -4.51 12.46
C SER A 56 2.01 -3.04 12.85
N ILE A 57 3.21 -2.48 12.68
CA ILE A 57 3.46 -1.06 12.92
C ILE A 57 2.57 -0.19 12.02
N LEU A 58 2.42 -0.55 10.76
CA LEU A 58 1.58 0.18 9.82
C LEU A 58 0.10 0.15 10.25
N ILE A 59 -0.42 -1.02 10.61
CA ILE A 59 -1.81 -1.17 11.07
C ILE A 59 -2.05 -0.31 12.32
N THR A 60 -1.19 -0.42 13.32
CA THR A 60 -1.35 0.35 14.56
C THR A 60 -1.26 1.86 14.33
N THR A 61 -0.32 2.32 13.52
CA THR A 61 -0.22 3.75 13.19
C THR A 61 -1.43 4.25 12.41
N MET A 62 -1.96 3.48 11.45
CA MET A 62 -3.14 3.85 10.69
C MET A 62 -4.41 3.89 11.56
N CYS A 63 -4.57 2.93 12.49
CA CYS A 63 -5.68 2.95 13.45
C CYS A 63 -5.62 4.17 14.38
N ILE A 64 -4.45 4.49 14.94
CA ILE A 64 -4.29 5.63 15.84
C ILE A 64 -4.59 6.94 15.10
N ILE A 65 -4.00 7.14 13.92
CA ILE A 65 -4.25 8.34 13.11
C ILE A 65 -5.72 8.42 12.71
N GLY A 66 -6.33 7.29 12.33
CA GLY A 66 -7.74 7.22 11.98
C GLY A 66 -8.66 7.67 13.11
N VAL A 67 -8.46 7.13 14.32
CA VAL A 67 -9.26 7.52 15.50
C VAL A 67 -9.07 9.00 15.85
N LEU A 68 -7.83 9.46 15.93
CA LEU A 68 -7.53 10.86 16.27
C LEU A 68 -8.11 11.83 15.24
N SER A 69 -8.00 11.51 13.96
CA SER A 69 -8.53 12.37 12.90
C SER A 69 -10.05 12.41 12.88
N GLY A 70 -10.73 11.27 13.19
CA GLY A 70 -12.20 11.22 13.31
C GLY A 70 -12.73 12.08 14.46
N ILE A 71 -12.07 12.06 15.60
CA ILE A 71 -12.41 12.93 16.75
C ILE A 71 -12.15 14.40 16.39
N LEU A 72 -11.00 14.68 15.80
CA LEU A 72 -10.58 16.05 15.49
C LEU A 72 -11.57 16.76 14.55
N ILE A 73 -12.02 16.10 13.48
CA ILE A 73 -12.95 16.73 12.53
C ILE A 73 -14.29 17.07 13.22
N LYS A 74 -14.79 16.18 14.09
CA LYS A 74 -16.05 16.42 14.79
C LYS A 74 -15.92 17.54 15.84
N LEU A 75 -14.79 17.60 16.51
CA LEU A 75 -14.52 18.71 17.43
C LEU A 75 -14.51 20.05 16.68
N ILE A 76 -13.84 20.11 15.53
CA ILE A 76 -13.77 21.31 14.67
C ILE A 76 -15.17 21.71 14.19
N GLN A 77 -16.00 20.75 13.75
CA GLN A 77 -17.36 21.00 13.30
C GLN A 77 -18.25 21.60 14.41
N ILE A 78 -18.16 21.06 15.62
CA ILE A 78 -18.92 21.58 16.75
C ILE A 78 -18.47 22.99 17.12
N LEU A 79 -17.15 23.24 17.09
CA LEU A 79 -16.59 24.52 17.52
C LEU A 79 -16.86 25.64 16.52
N LEU A 80 -16.81 25.33 15.21
CA LEU A 80 -16.90 26.32 14.12
C LEU A 80 -18.26 26.32 13.43
N VAL A 81 -19.19 25.43 13.81
CA VAL A 81 -20.52 25.28 13.17
C VAL A 81 -20.41 25.19 11.65
N LEU A 82 -19.48 24.37 11.16
CA LEU A 82 -19.17 24.27 9.74
C LEU A 82 -20.21 23.44 8.99
N PRO A 83 -20.53 23.78 7.72
CA PRO A 83 -21.45 23.00 6.92
C PRO A 83 -20.88 21.64 6.54
N ALA A 84 -21.73 20.63 6.39
CA ALA A 84 -21.39 19.24 6.06
C ALA A 84 -20.59 19.09 4.73
N MET A 85 -20.65 20.07 3.84
CA MET A 85 -19.86 20.06 2.60
C MET A 85 -18.32 20.00 2.83
N ILE A 86 -17.87 20.47 3.99
CA ILE A 86 -16.44 20.46 4.35
C ILE A 86 -15.96 19.02 4.60
N ASP A 87 -16.85 18.11 4.99
CA ASP A 87 -16.51 16.70 5.21
C ASP A 87 -15.95 16.04 3.94
N ILE A 88 -16.43 16.40 2.76
CA ILE A 88 -15.94 15.85 1.49
C ILE A 88 -14.46 16.18 1.32
N PHE A 89 -14.09 17.44 1.50
CA PHE A 89 -12.69 17.87 1.38
C PHE A 89 -11.81 17.23 2.45
N TYR A 90 -12.31 17.11 3.67
CA TYR A 90 -11.61 16.46 4.75
C TYR A 90 -11.28 14.99 4.42
N TRP A 91 -12.25 14.19 3.95
CA TRP A 91 -12.03 12.79 3.60
C TRP A 91 -11.03 12.60 2.47
N VAL A 92 -11.07 13.47 1.45
CA VAL A 92 -10.11 13.47 0.33
C VAL A 92 -8.70 13.78 0.84
N ILE A 93 -8.54 14.82 1.66
CA ILE A 93 -7.24 15.21 2.22
C ILE A 93 -6.71 14.12 3.15
N LEU A 94 -7.55 13.55 4.00
CA LEU A 94 -7.18 12.47 4.90
C LEU A 94 -6.67 11.24 4.12
N GLY A 95 -7.40 10.81 3.09
CA GLY A 95 -6.98 9.72 2.22
C GLY A 95 -5.62 9.98 1.56
N TYR A 96 -5.40 11.20 1.08
CA TYR A 96 -4.12 11.60 0.50
C TYR A 96 -2.97 11.57 1.51
N VAL A 97 -3.17 12.13 2.71
CA VAL A 97 -2.17 12.14 3.80
C VAL A 97 -1.84 10.73 4.26
N LEU A 98 -2.82 9.88 4.50
CA LEU A 98 -2.62 8.48 4.89
C LEU A 98 -1.85 7.70 3.81
N SER A 99 -2.11 7.97 2.53
CA SER A 99 -1.36 7.39 1.42
C SER A 99 0.13 7.80 1.42
N ILE A 100 0.46 9.05 1.76
CA ILE A 100 1.86 9.49 1.88
C ILE A 100 2.55 8.82 3.06
N ILE A 101 1.88 8.78 4.22
CA ILE A 101 2.44 8.19 5.44
C ILE A 101 2.71 6.70 5.22
N SER A 102 1.77 5.95 4.66
CA SER A 102 1.94 4.53 4.35
C SER A 102 3.11 4.28 3.39
N GLY A 103 3.23 5.10 2.34
CA GLY A 103 4.33 5.03 1.37
C GLY A 103 5.71 5.27 2.01
N LYS A 104 5.80 6.22 2.95
CA LYS A 104 7.05 6.50 3.69
C LYS A 104 7.43 5.35 4.63
N ILE A 105 6.48 4.80 5.39
CA ILE A 105 6.73 3.69 6.33
C ILE A 105 7.24 2.46 5.58
N VAL A 106 6.69 2.18 4.41
CA VAL A 106 7.03 0.98 3.61
C VAL A 106 8.21 1.22 2.65
N LYS A 107 8.86 2.40 2.74
CA LYS A 107 10.02 2.77 1.90
C LYS A 107 9.73 2.63 0.39
N GLY A 108 8.54 3.04 -0.04
CA GLY A 108 8.15 3.06 -1.44
C GLY A 108 7.80 1.70 -2.05
N LYS A 109 7.72 0.61 -1.28
CA LYS A 109 7.25 -0.68 -1.78
C LYS A 109 5.75 -0.60 -2.06
N ARG A 110 5.34 -0.97 -3.27
CA ARG A 110 3.92 -0.97 -3.67
C ARG A 110 3.35 -2.38 -3.49
N SER A 111 2.19 -2.49 -2.86
CA SER A 111 1.49 -3.76 -2.66
C SER A 111 0.00 -3.53 -2.48
N ALA A 112 -0.81 -4.42 -3.06
CA ALA A 112 -2.26 -4.39 -2.84
C ALA A 112 -2.64 -4.49 -1.34
N ARG A 113 -1.82 -5.14 -0.53
CA ARG A 113 -2.03 -5.23 0.93
C ARG A 113 -1.97 -3.87 1.62
N LEU A 114 -1.14 -2.94 1.11
CA LEU A 114 -1.05 -1.58 1.66
C LEU A 114 -2.35 -0.80 1.48
N VAL A 115 -3.01 -0.98 0.34
CA VAL A 115 -4.31 -0.35 0.06
C VAL A 115 -5.33 -0.77 1.11
N TRP A 116 -5.42 -2.07 1.42
CA TRP A 116 -6.35 -2.57 2.43
C TRP A 116 -6.04 -2.06 3.84
N ILE A 117 -4.75 -2.02 4.22
CA ILE A 117 -4.34 -1.51 5.55
C ILE A 117 -4.68 -0.02 5.69
N THR A 118 -4.43 0.79 4.67
CA THR A 118 -4.78 2.22 4.71
C THR A 118 -6.30 2.45 4.66
N ALA A 119 -7.04 1.61 3.94
CA ALA A 119 -8.50 1.64 3.94
C ALA A 119 -9.11 1.36 5.32
N ILE A 120 -8.50 0.45 6.11
CA ILE A 120 -8.89 0.22 7.51
C ILE A 120 -8.75 1.51 8.33
N GLY A 121 -7.67 2.26 8.17
CA GLY A 121 -7.47 3.54 8.86
C GLY A 121 -8.59 4.55 8.57
N ILE A 122 -9.02 4.66 7.31
CA ILE A 122 -10.16 5.53 6.93
C ILE A 122 -11.46 5.00 7.53
N GLY A 123 -11.70 3.69 7.48
CA GLY A 123 -12.87 3.07 8.07
C GLY A 123 -12.97 3.33 9.58
N MET A 124 -11.87 3.24 10.31
CA MET A 124 -11.81 3.57 11.74
C MET A 124 -12.11 5.05 12.00
N SER A 125 -11.59 5.95 11.17
CA SER A 125 -11.89 7.38 11.25
C SER A 125 -13.39 7.66 11.02
N TYR A 126 -14.00 6.99 10.07
CA TYR A 126 -15.44 7.11 9.79
C TYR A 126 -16.27 6.59 10.96
N ILE A 127 -15.97 5.41 11.49
CA ILE A 127 -16.69 4.82 12.63
C ILE A 127 -16.60 5.73 13.85
N THR A 128 -15.42 6.25 14.17
CA THR A 128 -15.25 7.16 15.32
C THR A 128 -15.97 8.49 15.13
N SER A 129 -16.01 9.02 13.90
CA SER A 129 -16.77 10.23 13.61
C SER A 129 -18.27 10.02 13.80
N GLN A 130 -18.82 8.87 13.41
CA GLN A 130 -20.24 8.54 13.58
C GLN A 130 -20.59 8.24 15.04
N TRP A 131 -19.71 7.54 15.77
CA TRP A 131 -19.91 7.25 17.20
C TRP A 131 -20.06 8.53 18.01
N PHE A 132 -19.25 9.54 17.74
CA PHE A 132 -19.29 10.83 18.45
C PHE A 132 -20.59 11.60 18.18
N LEU A 133 -21.26 11.34 17.05
CA LEU A 133 -22.53 11.97 16.66
C LEU A 133 -23.77 11.15 17.02
N PHE A 134 -23.64 10.00 17.66
CA PHE A 134 -24.79 9.12 17.96
C PHE A 134 -25.92 9.83 18.71
N ASN A 135 -25.64 10.96 19.34
CA ASN A 135 -26.63 11.82 19.99
C ASN A 135 -27.26 12.91 19.10
N GLN A 136 -26.78 13.09 17.84
CA GLN A 136 -27.29 14.12 16.93
C GLN A 136 -27.45 13.60 15.47
N PHE A 137 -28.04 12.44 15.33
CA PHE A 137 -28.19 11.77 14.04
C PHE A 137 -29.16 12.52 13.11
N SER A 138 -28.65 13.18 12.08
CA SER A 138 -29.42 13.55 10.89
C SER A 138 -29.02 12.58 9.75
N ALA A 139 -29.90 11.69 9.39
CA ALA A 139 -29.72 10.65 8.39
C ALA A 139 -29.36 11.19 6.99
N GLN A 140 -29.54 12.48 6.76
CA GLN A 140 -29.37 13.12 5.46
C GLN A 140 -27.91 13.33 5.05
N ASN A 141 -26.98 13.38 6.01
CA ASN A 141 -25.56 13.63 5.72
C ASN A 141 -24.76 12.33 5.51
N SER A 142 -25.30 11.17 5.90
CA SER A 142 -24.59 9.89 5.85
C SER A 142 -24.28 9.42 4.42
N THR A 143 -25.14 9.69 3.45
CA THR A 143 -24.92 9.27 2.05
C THR A 143 -23.77 10.02 1.39
N ILE A 144 -23.64 11.30 1.63
CA ILE A 144 -22.57 12.15 1.08
C ILE A 144 -21.22 11.75 1.70
N GLU A 145 -21.20 11.47 3.00
CA GLU A 145 -19.98 11.02 3.69
C GLU A 145 -19.51 9.65 3.17
N VAL A 146 -20.41 8.70 2.93
CA VAL A 146 -20.06 7.39 2.36
C VAL A 146 -19.44 7.53 0.97
N LEU A 147 -19.98 8.39 0.12
CA LEU A 147 -19.42 8.67 -1.21
C LEU A 147 -18.02 9.30 -1.10
N ALA A 148 -17.82 10.22 -0.15
CA ALA A 148 -16.52 10.86 0.09
C ALA A 148 -15.47 9.86 0.59
N VAL A 149 -15.84 8.94 1.48
CA VAL A 149 -14.98 7.85 1.95
C VAL A 149 -14.61 6.90 0.81
N ALA A 150 -15.56 6.54 -0.05
CA ALA A 150 -15.29 5.72 -1.23
C ALA A 150 -14.30 6.42 -2.19
N GLY A 151 -14.46 7.73 -2.40
CA GLY A 151 -13.52 8.54 -3.18
C GLY A 151 -12.12 8.56 -2.56
N ALA A 152 -11.99 8.68 -1.25
CA ALA A 152 -10.72 8.63 -0.53
C ALA A 152 -10.02 7.27 -0.70
N ILE A 153 -10.75 6.17 -0.61
CA ILE A 153 -10.24 4.81 -0.85
C ILE A 153 -9.76 4.65 -2.30
N TYR A 154 -10.50 5.21 -3.25
CA TYR A 154 -10.11 5.18 -4.67
C TYR A 154 -8.80 5.93 -4.93
N ILE A 155 -8.59 7.10 -4.31
CA ILE A 155 -7.33 7.85 -4.40
C ILE A 155 -6.15 7.04 -3.83
N ILE A 156 -6.35 6.36 -2.70
CA ILE A 156 -5.35 5.46 -2.12
C ILE A 156 -5.00 4.33 -3.09
N TYR A 157 -6.03 3.73 -3.69
CA TYR A 157 -5.83 2.65 -4.66
C TYR A 157 -4.98 3.10 -5.84
N LEU A 158 -5.27 4.26 -6.41
CA LEU A 158 -4.49 4.81 -7.54
C LEU A 158 -3.03 5.09 -7.18
N LYS A 159 -2.76 5.53 -5.95
CA LYS A 159 -1.41 5.95 -5.53
C LYS A 159 -0.53 4.79 -5.04
N LEU A 160 -1.12 3.76 -4.43
CA LEU A 160 -0.39 2.64 -3.83
C LEU A 160 -0.33 1.37 -4.72
N ARG A 161 -1.11 1.31 -5.79
CA ARG A 161 -1.03 0.28 -6.82
C ARG A 161 0.06 0.64 -7.83
#